data_820bbc9bbfab614a65266e22936998e0
#
_entry.id   820bbc9bbfab614a65266e22936998e0
#
_cell.length_a   1.000
_cell.length_b   1.000
_cell.length_c   1.000
_cell.angle_alpha   90.00
_cell.angle_beta   90.00
_cell.angle_gamma   90.00
#
_symmetry.space_group_name_H-M   'P 1'
#
loop_
_entity.id
_entity.type
_entity.pdbx_description
1 polymer ?
#
loop_
_entity_poly.entity_id
_entity_poly.type
_entity_poly.pdbx_seq_one_letter_code
_entity_poly.pdbx_strand_id
1 'polypeptide(L)'
;MNEHTIYLGGGCFWGLQGYIRKIEGVLSTEVGYANGPTENPSYEDVCHNSGHVEALKVTYDADTLSLDHLIQYFLRAIDPFSINKQGGDVGIQYRTGIYYINKADKAIIESTLARAQAFEGKPFAIEVLPLENYYSAEEYHQDYLDKNPNGYCHIPLSLSDEPLIDDNAYNKPSKEVLDALSPQEYEVTQNSATDAPFSHELTDEFKAGLYVDITTGEP
;
A
#
# COMPACT_ATOMS: atom_id res chain seq x y z
N MET A 1 7.63 -18.25 -13.68
CA MET A 1 8.25 -17.19 -12.84
C MET A 1 8.58 -16.03 -13.78
N ASN A 2 7.94 -14.92 -13.60
CA ASN A 2 8.05 -13.70 -14.40
C ASN A 2 8.59 -12.58 -13.50
N GLU A 3 9.92 -12.52 -13.38
CA GLU A 3 10.61 -11.67 -12.41
C GLU A 3 10.61 -10.22 -12.85
N HIS A 4 10.11 -9.35 -11.99
CA HIS A 4 10.06 -7.90 -12.15
C HIS A 4 10.69 -7.20 -10.95
N THR A 5 11.13 -5.96 -11.16
CA THR A 5 11.75 -5.15 -10.10
C THR A 5 11.17 -3.73 -10.10
N ILE A 6 10.84 -3.25 -8.90
CA ILE A 6 10.39 -1.87 -8.62
C ILE A 6 11.09 -1.33 -7.38
N TYR A 7 11.17 -0.01 -7.22
CA TYR A 7 11.78 0.64 -6.06
C TYR A 7 10.77 1.54 -5.37
N LEU A 8 10.65 1.39 -4.04
CA LEU A 8 9.63 2.03 -3.23
C LEU A 8 10.28 2.87 -2.13
N GLY A 9 10.04 4.17 -2.12
CA GLY A 9 10.36 5.07 -1.01
C GLY A 9 9.10 5.30 -0.16
N GLY A 10 9.18 5.12 1.14
CA GLY A 10 8.00 5.20 2.00
C GLY A 10 8.38 5.35 3.48
N GLY A 11 9.18 6.38 3.82
CA GLY A 11 9.70 6.57 5.17
C GLY A 11 10.89 5.65 5.46
N CYS A 12 11.05 5.25 6.72
CA CYS A 12 12.12 4.36 7.13
C CYS A 12 12.05 3.02 6.41
N PHE A 13 13.08 2.69 5.66
CA PHE A 13 13.15 1.47 4.84
C PHE A 13 13.16 0.17 5.65
N TRP A 14 13.48 0.17 6.95
CA TRP A 14 13.42 -1.03 7.79
C TRP A 14 11.99 -1.57 7.93
N GLY A 15 11.04 -0.66 8.22
CA GLY A 15 9.63 -1.00 8.33
C GLY A 15 9.05 -1.44 7.00
N LEU A 16 9.38 -0.70 5.93
CA LEU A 16 8.92 -1.01 4.58
C LEU A 16 9.43 -2.38 4.12
N GLN A 17 10.72 -2.71 4.35
CA GLN A 17 11.27 -4.03 4.07
C GLN A 17 10.58 -5.13 4.87
N GLY A 18 10.44 -4.94 6.19
CA GLY A 18 9.82 -5.92 7.07
C GLY A 18 8.36 -6.23 6.71
N TYR A 19 7.65 -5.27 6.15
CA TYR A 19 6.27 -5.40 5.68
C TYR A 19 6.21 -6.05 4.28
N ILE A 20 6.85 -5.46 3.27
CA ILE A 20 6.74 -5.88 1.86
C ILE A 20 7.28 -7.31 1.63
N ARG A 21 8.37 -7.69 2.30
CA ARG A 21 8.98 -9.01 2.13
C ARG A 21 8.08 -10.20 2.50
N LYS A 22 7.02 -9.96 3.28
CA LYS A 22 6.06 -10.99 3.70
C LYS A 22 4.95 -11.24 2.68
N ILE A 23 4.79 -10.35 1.71
CA ILE A 23 3.72 -10.41 0.72
C ILE A 23 4.01 -11.57 -0.23
N GLU A 24 3.02 -12.43 -0.44
CA GLU A 24 3.13 -13.55 -1.37
C GLU A 24 3.44 -13.05 -2.79
N GLY A 25 4.40 -13.67 -3.44
CA GLY A 25 4.91 -13.26 -4.76
C GLY A 25 6.14 -12.35 -4.69
N VAL A 26 6.51 -11.79 -3.53
CA VAL A 26 7.79 -11.10 -3.35
C VAL A 26 8.91 -12.13 -3.24
N LEU A 27 9.90 -12.03 -4.12
CA LEU A 27 11.02 -12.96 -4.22
C LEU A 27 12.22 -12.51 -3.39
N SER A 28 12.53 -11.23 -3.41
CA SER A 28 13.62 -10.64 -2.62
C SER A 28 13.42 -9.14 -2.41
N THR A 29 14.04 -8.62 -1.36
CA THR A 29 14.06 -7.20 -1.03
C THR A 29 15.46 -6.77 -0.63
N GLU A 30 15.82 -5.53 -0.95
CA GLU A 30 17.10 -4.90 -0.59
C GLU A 30 16.84 -3.44 -0.24
N VAL A 31 17.32 -2.97 0.91
CA VAL A 31 17.25 -1.55 1.27
C VAL A 31 18.44 -0.77 0.73
N GLY A 32 18.20 0.47 0.33
CA GLY A 32 19.24 1.30 -0.28
C GLY A 32 18.83 2.76 -0.43
N TYR A 33 19.59 3.49 -1.22
CA TYR A 33 19.45 4.92 -1.44
C TYR A 33 19.26 5.19 -2.93
N ALA A 34 18.16 5.86 -3.28
CA ALA A 34 17.77 6.07 -4.68
C ALA A 34 17.62 7.56 -5.04
N ASN A 35 17.73 7.83 -6.34
CA ASN A 35 17.37 9.10 -6.97
C ASN A 35 17.96 10.34 -6.28
N GLY A 36 19.22 10.26 -5.90
CA GLY A 36 19.97 11.39 -5.38
C GLY A 36 21.10 11.81 -6.32
N PRO A 37 21.68 13.01 -6.10
CA PRO A 37 22.64 13.63 -7.03
C PRO A 37 24.07 13.11 -6.89
N THR A 38 24.42 12.37 -5.84
CA THR A 38 25.78 11.91 -5.56
C THR A 38 25.93 10.41 -5.76
N GLU A 39 27.15 9.96 -6.05
CA GLU A 39 27.46 8.54 -6.19
C GLU A 39 27.83 7.93 -4.83
N ASN A 40 27.40 6.67 -4.61
CA ASN A 40 27.75 5.87 -3.43
C ASN A 40 27.61 6.63 -2.08
N PRO A 41 26.43 7.21 -1.77
CA PRO A 41 26.26 7.91 -0.51
C PRO A 41 26.34 6.92 0.67
N SER A 42 26.93 7.37 1.78
CA SER A 42 26.82 6.69 3.05
C SER A 42 25.48 7.01 3.72
N TYR A 43 25.07 6.22 4.72
CA TYR A 43 23.90 6.54 5.54
C TYR A 43 24.02 7.93 6.19
N GLU A 44 25.22 8.30 6.65
CA GLU A 44 25.47 9.62 7.22
C GLU A 44 25.18 10.76 6.21
N ASP A 45 25.61 10.60 4.95
CA ASP A 45 25.30 11.57 3.89
C ASP A 45 23.80 11.71 3.67
N VAL A 46 23.07 10.59 3.66
CA VAL A 46 21.62 10.57 3.46
C VAL A 46 20.89 11.27 4.62
N CYS A 47 21.33 11.04 5.85
CA CYS A 47 20.81 11.74 7.04
C CYS A 47 21.11 13.25 7.01
N HIS A 48 22.16 13.66 6.32
CA HIS A 48 22.56 15.07 6.17
C HIS A 48 22.03 15.71 4.86
N ASN A 49 20.91 15.24 4.34
CA ASN A 49 20.21 15.80 3.17
C ASN A 49 20.99 15.67 1.86
N SER A 50 21.64 14.53 1.58
CA SER A 50 22.30 14.26 0.29
C SER A 50 21.34 14.30 -0.91
N GLY A 51 20.03 14.35 -0.68
CA GLY A 51 19.01 14.35 -1.73
C GLY A 51 18.52 12.95 -2.12
N HIS A 52 19.16 11.88 -1.63
CA HIS A 52 18.70 10.51 -1.84
C HIS A 52 17.45 10.22 -1.01
N VAL A 53 16.64 9.25 -1.50
CA VAL A 53 15.53 8.67 -0.73
C VAL A 53 15.97 7.32 -0.16
N GLU A 54 15.57 7.03 1.07
CA GLU A 54 15.57 5.67 1.58
C GLU A 54 14.58 4.84 0.77
N ALA A 55 15.07 3.84 0.06
CA ALA A 55 14.27 3.07 -0.89
C ALA A 55 14.43 1.57 -0.68
N LEU A 56 13.34 0.86 -0.89
CA LEU A 56 13.29 -0.58 -0.95
C LEU A 56 13.26 -1.03 -2.40
N LYS A 57 14.28 -1.77 -2.84
CA LYS A 57 14.25 -2.55 -4.07
C LYS A 57 13.42 -3.80 -3.81
N VAL A 58 12.41 -4.03 -4.61
CA VAL A 58 11.52 -5.19 -4.53
C VAL A 58 11.61 -5.96 -5.83
N THR A 59 12.02 -7.22 -5.73
CA THR A 59 11.94 -8.18 -6.84
C THR A 59 10.78 -9.13 -6.56
N TYR A 60 9.89 -9.30 -7.53
CA TYR A 60 8.64 -10.06 -7.37
C TYR A 60 8.31 -10.89 -8.61
N ASP A 61 7.53 -11.95 -8.44
CA ASP A 61 6.98 -12.76 -9.53
C ASP A 61 5.65 -12.19 -10.01
N ALA A 62 5.65 -11.58 -11.18
CA ALA A 62 4.45 -10.93 -11.75
C ALA A 62 3.34 -11.93 -12.14
N ASP A 63 3.63 -13.24 -12.18
CA ASP A 63 2.60 -14.27 -12.37
C ASP A 63 1.80 -14.51 -11.07
N THR A 64 2.38 -14.17 -9.90
CA THR A 64 1.76 -14.35 -8.58
C THR A 64 1.27 -13.03 -7.99
N LEU A 65 2.05 -11.97 -8.12
CA LEU A 65 1.78 -10.64 -7.57
C LEU A 65 1.88 -9.59 -8.67
N SER A 66 0.75 -9.03 -9.08
CA SER A 66 0.77 -7.94 -10.08
C SER A 66 1.38 -6.66 -9.50
N LEU A 67 1.93 -5.79 -10.37
CA LEU A 67 2.42 -4.47 -9.94
C LEU A 67 1.31 -3.63 -9.31
N ASP A 68 0.09 -3.72 -9.84
CA ASP A 68 -1.10 -3.07 -9.29
C ASP A 68 -1.35 -3.46 -7.83
N HIS A 69 -1.35 -4.76 -7.54
CA HIS A 69 -1.53 -5.26 -6.16
C HIS A 69 -0.35 -4.88 -5.26
N LEU A 70 0.89 -4.96 -5.75
CA LEU A 70 2.06 -4.55 -4.96
C LEU A 70 1.96 -3.07 -4.54
N ILE A 71 1.47 -2.19 -5.44
CA ILE A 71 1.26 -0.78 -5.12
C ILE A 71 0.12 -0.60 -4.09
N GLN A 72 -0.95 -1.38 -4.17
CA GLN A 72 -2.02 -1.33 -3.18
C GLN A 72 -1.51 -1.75 -1.79
N TYR A 73 -0.69 -2.80 -1.69
CA TYR A 73 0.00 -3.15 -0.45
C TYR A 73 0.90 -2.01 0.04
N PHE A 74 1.67 -1.39 -0.86
CA PHE A 74 2.51 -0.25 -0.51
C PHE A 74 1.71 0.92 0.06
N LEU A 75 0.56 1.26 -0.53
CA LEU A 75 -0.32 2.32 -0.06
C LEU A 75 -0.87 2.08 1.35
N ARG A 76 -1.05 0.83 1.79
CA ARG A 76 -1.42 0.49 3.17
C ARG A 76 -0.33 0.80 4.19
N ALA A 77 0.91 0.81 3.77
CA ALA A 77 2.08 0.99 4.64
C ALA A 77 2.44 2.45 4.88
N ILE A 78 1.90 3.39 4.10
CA ILE A 78 2.30 4.80 4.09
C ILE A 78 1.13 5.75 4.31
N ASP A 79 1.45 6.99 4.71
CA ASP A 79 0.54 8.14 4.54
C ASP A 79 0.81 8.77 3.16
N PRO A 80 -0.10 8.60 2.18
CA PRO A 80 0.12 9.06 0.81
C PRO A 80 0.08 10.59 0.66
N PHE A 81 -0.33 11.32 1.69
CA PHE A 81 -0.41 12.79 1.69
C PHE A 81 0.78 13.46 2.36
N SER A 82 1.61 12.68 3.03
CA SER A 82 2.72 13.20 3.81
C SER A 82 3.90 13.60 2.92
N ILE A 83 4.40 14.81 3.09
CA ILE A 83 5.53 15.35 2.32
C ILE A 83 6.79 15.23 3.17
N ASN A 84 7.83 14.55 2.64
CA ASN A 84 9.12 14.37 3.31
C ASN A 84 8.99 13.85 4.76
N LYS A 85 8.01 12.98 4.99
CA LYS A 85 7.72 12.45 6.32
C LYS A 85 6.91 11.17 6.21
N GLN A 86 7.19 10.19 7.10
CA GLN A 86 6.30 9.06 7.36
C GLN A 86 6.35 8.73 8.87
N GLY A 87 5.18 8.68 9.53
CA GLY A 87 5.13 8.49 10.96
C GLY A 87 5.91 9.53 11.74
N GLY A 88 6.89 9.11 12.52
CA GLY A 88 7.81 9.97 13.27
C GLY A 88 9.04 10.44 12.49
N ASP A 89 9.30 9.84 11.32
CA ASP A 89 10.50 10.10 10.53
C ASP A 89 10.30 11.32 9.62
N VAL A 90 11.11 12.35 9.80
CA VAL A 90 11.03 13.63 9.08
C VAL A 90 12.33 13.93 8.38
N GLY A 91 12.27 14.17 7.07
CA GLY A 91 13.42 14.50 6.22
C GLY A 91 13.15 14.14 4.76
N ILE A 92 13.91 14.76 3.85
CA ILE A 92 13.77 14.50 2.41
C ILE A 92 14.01 13.04 2.03
N GLN A 93 14.84 12.33 2.81
CA GLN A 93 15.12 10.92 2.63
C GLN A 93 13.90 10.03 2.89
N TYR A 94 12.91 10.50 3.64
CA TYR A 94 11.68 9.79 3.97
C TYR A 94 10.50 10.15 3.05
N ARG A 95 10.77 10.85 1.93
CA ARG A 95 9.73 11.17 0.96
C ARG A 95 9.16 9.91 0.32
N THR A 96 7.91 9.98 -0.07
CA THR A 96 7.22 8.85 -0.69
C THR A 96 7.40 8.87 -2.20
N GLY A 97 7.76 7.72 -2.78
CA GLY A 97 7.96 7.60 -4.22
C GLY A 97 7.92 6.16 -4.72
N ILE A 98 7.56 6.02 -5.98
CA ILE A 98 7.64 4.77 -6.75
C ILE A 98 8.54 5.03 -7.94
N TYR A 99 9.66 4.31 -7.99
CA TYR A 99 10.69 4.51 -9.01
C TYR A 99 10.76 3.29 -9.91
N TYR A 100 10.46 3.48 -11.20
CA TYR A 100 10.36 2.41 -12.19
C TYR A 100 11.59 2.33 -13.10
N ILE A 101 11.95 1.12 -13.52
CA ILE A 101 12.97 0.86 -14.53
C ILE A 101 12.28 0.76 -15.92
N ASN A 102 11.19 0.01 -15.99
CA ASN A 102 10.46 -0.19 -17.23
C ASN A 102 9.42 0.94 -17.42
N LYS A 103 9.49 1.63 -18.54
CA LYS A 103 8.54 2.72 -18.86
C LYS A 103 7.08 2.27 -18.94
N ALA A 104 6.82 0.98 -19.24
CA ALA A 104 5.46 0.44 -19.26
C ALA A 104 4.82 0.44 -17.87
N ASP A 105 5.62 0.30 -16.80
CA ASP A 105 5.14 0.27 -15.42
C ASP A 105 4.53 1.60 -15.00
N LYS A 106 5.00 2.72 -15.59
CA LYS A 106 4.47 4.05 -15.27
C LYS A 106 2.96 4.13 -15.42
N ALA A 107 2.42 3.59 -16.51
CA ALA A 107 0.97 3.65 -16.77
C ALA A 107 0.17 2.84 -15.73
N ILE A 108 0.70 1.70 -15.28
CA ILE A 108 0.09 0.88 -14.24
C ILE A 108 0.12 1.65 -12.92
N ILE A 109 1.28 2.20 -12.55
CA ILE A 109 1.46 2.97 -11.31
C ILE A 109 0.48 4.14 -11.26
N GLU A 110 0.46 4.98 -12.31
CA GLU A 110 -0.41 6.16 -12.38
C GLU A 110 -1.90 5.77 -12.33
N SER A 111 -2.30 4.68 -12.99
CA SER A 111 -3.67 4.18 -12.96
C SER A 111 -4.08 3.71 -11.56
N THR A 112 -3.22 2.95 -10.87
CA THR A 112 -3.48 2.47 -9.51
C THR A 112 -3.61 3.62 -8.54
N LEU A 113 -2.66 4.58 -8.58
CA LEU A 113 -2.72 5.76 -7.71
C LEU A 113 -3.96 6.62 -8.00
N ALA A 114 -4.35 6.78 -9.26
CA ALA A 114 -5.55 7.55 -9.63
C ALA A 114 -6.84 6.92 -9.08
N ARG A 115 -6.97 5.59 -9.14
CA ARG A 115 -8.10 4.86 -8.54
C ARG A 115 -8.15 5.06 -7.03
N ALA A 116 -7.04 4.82 -6.34
CA ALA A 116 -6.97 4.99 -4.89
C ALA A 116 -7.25 6.44 -4.47
N GLN A 117 -6.70 7.42 -5.18
CA GLN A 117 -6.91 8.84 -4.89
C GLN A 117 -8.35 9.31 -5.11
N ALA A 118 -9.10 8.69 -6.04
CA ALA A 118 -10.48 9.10 -6.36
C ALA A 118 -11.40 9.04 -5.13
N PHE A 119 -11.12 8.17 -4.18
CA PHE A 119 -11.89 8.04 -2.93
C PHE A 119 -11.48 9.05 -1.86
N GLU A 120 -10.30 9.66 -1.98
CA GLU A 120 -9.70 10.49 -0.93
C GLU A 120 -9.99 11.99 -1.07
N GLY A 121 -10.43 12.43 -2.23
CA GLY A 121 -10.82 13.83 -2.49
C GLY A 121 -9.67 14.85 -2.50
N LYS A 122 -8.41 14.40 -2.37
CA LYS A 122 -7.20 15.25 -2.43
C LYS A 122 -6.04 14.51 -3.09
N PRO A 123 -5.06 15.24 -3.70
CA PRO A 123 -3.94 14.60 -4.39
C PRO A 123 -2.97 13.93 -3.43
N PHE A 124 -2.41 12.80 -3.85
CA PHE A 124 -1.31 12.14 -3.17
C PHE A 124 0.01 12.90 -3.37
N ALA A 125 0.87 12.86 -2.35
CA ALA A 125 2.22 13.40 -2.37
C ALA A 125 3.26 12.31 -2.68
N ILE A 126 2.98 11.50 -3.71
CA ILE A 126 3.82 10.36 -4.12
C ILE A 126 4.55 10.72 -5.41
N GLU A 127 5.88 10.62 -5.42
CA GLU A 127 6.67 10.75 -6.64
C GLU A 127 6.50 9.52 -7.53
N VAL A 128 6.30 9.70 -8.84
CA VAL A 128 6.31 8.62 -9.83
C VAL A 128 7.35 8.98 -10.89
N LEU A 129 8.56 8.46 -10.72
CA LEU A 129 9.73 8.85 -11.51
C LEU A 129 10.48 7.62 -12.03
N PRO A 130 11.24 7.74 -13.13
CA PRO A 130 12.20 6.71 -13.48
C PRO A 130 13.27 6.57 -12.38
N LEU A 131 13.77 5.36 -12.19
CA LEU A 131 14.95 5.15 -11.38
C LEU A 131 16.19 5.70 -12.12
N GLU A 132 16.85 6.70 -11.54
CA GLU A 132 18.07 7.27 -12.10
C GLU A 132 19.32 6.60 -11.55
N ASN A 133 19.31 6.31 -10.25
CA ASN A 133 20.39 5.58 -9.57
C ASN A 133 19.86 4.87 -8.32
N TYR A 134 20.60 3.84 -7.90
CA TYR A 134 20.35 3.11 -6.66
C TYR A 134 21.67 2.57 -6.12
N TYR A 135 21.88 2.73 -4.84
CA TYR A 135 23.04 2.24 -4.10
C TYR A 135 22.53 1.42 -2.92
N SER A 136 23.00 0.18 -2.81
CA SER A 136 22.65 -0.69 -1.68
C SER A 136 23.11 -0.05 -0.37
N ALA A 137 22.25 -0.03 0.63
CA ALA A 137 22.61 0.42 1.96
C ALA A 137 23.53 -0.61 2.65
N GLU A 138 24.20 -0.15 3.68
CA GLU A 138 25.17 -0.94 4.44
C GLU A 138 24.50 -2.21 5.02
N GLU A 139 25.28 -3.27 5.18
CA GLU A 139 24.80 -4.59 5.58
C GLU A 139 24.02 -4.60 6.91
N TYR A 140 24.32 -3.70 7.82
CA TYR A 140 23.62 -3.59 9.08
C TYR A 140 22.18 -3.07 8.95
N HIS A 141 21.82 -2.45 7.81
CA HIS A 141 20.47 -2.03 7.49
C HIS A 141 19.63 -3.15 6.83
N GLN A 142 20.29 -4.10 6.18
CA GLN A 142 19.58 -5.19 5.52
C GLN A 142 18.92 -6.10 6.57
N ASP A 143 17.65 -6.42 6.34
CA ASP A 143 16.84 -7.29 7.22
C ASP A 143 16.86 -6.84 8.70
N TYR A 144 16.86 -5.52 8.91
CA TYR A 144 17.07 -4.93 10.24
C TYR A 144 16.07 -5.44 11.28
N LEU A 145 14.78 -5.53 10.95
CA LEU A 145 13.76 -5.97 11.90
C LEU A 145 13.81 -7.47 12.21
N ASP A 146 14.35 -8.29 11.30
CA ASP A 146 14.60 -9.71 11.60
C ASP A 146 15.79 -9.85 12.57
N LYS A 147 16.84 -9.06 12.36
CA LYS A 147 18.01 -9.00 13.26
C LYS A 147 17.68 -8.33 14.59
N ASN A 148 16.68 -7.42 14.61
CA ASN A 148 16.27 -6.61 15.76
C ASN A 148 14.74 -6.62 15.92
N PRO A 149 14.11 -7.68 16.46
CA PRO A 149 12.64 -7.81 16.52
C PRO A 149 11.92 -6.72 17.34
N ASN A 150 12.64 -6.02 18.24
CA ASN A 150 12.13 -4.90 19.02
C ASN A 150 12.58 -3.55 18.44
N GLY A 151 13.12 -3.53 17.23
CA GLY A 151 13.57 -2.32 16.54
C GLY A 151 12.42 -1.38 16.23
N TYR A 152 12.76 -0.11 15.96
CA TYR A 152 11.77 0.89 15.58
C TYR A 152 11.07 0.52 14.26
N CYS A 153 9.74 0.54 14.27
CA CYS A 153 8.91 0.38 13.09
C CYS A 153 7.62 1.20 13.27
N HIS A 154 7.30 2.04 12.28
CA HIS A 154 6.05 2.80 12.26
C HIS A 154 4.93 2.08 11.50
N ILE A 155 5.25 0.98 10.79
CA ILE A 155 4.31 0.19 10.00
C ILE A 155 3.87 -1.02 10.81
N PRO A 156 2.55 -1.24 11.00
CA PRO A 156 2.05 -2.47 11.61
C PRO A 156 2.33 -3.65 10.67
N LEU A 157 3.32 -4.49 10.99
CA LEU A 157 3.76 -5.60 10.11
C LEU A 157 2.66 -6.66 9.90
N SER A 158 1.65 -6.73 10.77
CA SER A 158 0.50 -7.62 10.60
C SER A 158 -0.38 -7.28 9.42
N LEU A 159 -0.33 -6.04 8.91
CA LEU A 159 -1.07 -5.65 7.71
C LEU A 159 -0.68 -6.46 6.46
N SER A 160 0.52 -7.08 6.45
CA SER A 160 0.93 -7.96 5.36
C SER A 160 0.13 -9.27 5.30
N ASP A 161 -0.44 -9.69 6.43
CA ASP A 161 -1.23 -10.91 6.54
C ASP A 161 -2.69 -10.70 6.09
N GLU A 162 -3.10 -9.44 5.90
CA GLU A 162 -4.43 -9.07 5.45
C GLU A 162 -4.47 -9.06 3.92
N PRO A 163 -5.33 -9.87 3.26
CA PRO A 163 -5.48 -9.85 1.82
C PRO A 163 -5.93 -8.48 1.32
N LEU A 164 -5.60 -8.15 0.08
CA LEU A 164 -6.23 -7.02 -0.62
C LEU A 164 -7.71 -7.33 -0.84
N ILE A 165 -8.53 -6.31 -0.67
CA ILE A 165 -9.92 -6.38 -1.14
C ILE A 165 -9.84 -6.30 -2.67
N ASP A 166 -10.28 -7.35 -3.36
CA ASP A 166 -10.42 -7.33 -4.80
C ASP A 166 -11.73 -6.61 -5.15
N ASP A 167 -11.64 -5.36 -5.57
CA ASP A 167 -12.82 -4.58 -6.01
C ASP A 167 -13.59 -5.26 -7.14
N ASN A 168 -12.98 -6.24 -7.83
CA ASN A 168 -13.65 -7.05 -8.84
C ASN A 168 -14.28 -8.33 -8.29
N ALA A 169 -13.98 -8.69 -7.04
CA ALA A 169 -14.61 -9.85 -6.39
C ALA A 169 -16.07 -9.58 -6.04
N TYR A 170 -16.44 -8.30 -5.88
CA TYR A 170 -17.78 -7.87 -5.58
C TYR A 170 -18.44 -7.31 -6.84
N ASN A 171 -19.32 -8.10 -7.44
CA ASN A 171 -20.08 -7.66 -8.59
C ASN A 171 -21.20 -6.71 -8.16
N LYS A 172 -21.55 -5.74 -9.03
CA LYS A 172 -22.80 -5.01 -8.83
C LYS A 172 -23.94 -5.99 -8.66
N PRO A 173 -24.87 -5.74 -7.72
CA PRO A 173 -25.97 -6.67 -7.48
C PRO A 173 -26.77 -6.91 -8.75
N SER A 174 -27.13 -8.17 -9.01
CA SER A 174 -27.98 -8.50 -10.15
C SER A 174 -29.39 -7.95 -9.91
N LYS A 175 -30.16 -7.82 -11.01
CA LYS A 175 -31.54 -7.39 -10.89
C LYS A 175 -32.36 -8.32 -9.99
N GLU A 176 -32.10 -9.61 -10.05
CA GLU A 176 -32.77 -10.63 -9.24
C GLU A 176 -32.51 -10.42 -7.74
N VAL A 177 -31.28 -10.05 -7.37
CA VAL A 177 -30.92 -9.73 -5.98
C VAL A 177 -31.66 -8.46 -5.53
N LEU A 178 -31.68 -7.42 -6.35
CA LEU A 178 -32.37 -6.16 -6.02
C LEU A 178 -33.90 -6.34 -5.92
N ASP A 179 -34.47 -7.14 -6.81
CA ASP A 179 -35.93 -7.43 -6.81
C ASP A 179 -36.35 -8.29 -5.61
N ALA A 180 -35.41 -8.99 -4.96
CA ALA A 180 -35.67 -9.82 -3.77
C ALA A 180 -35.61 -9.04 -2.45
N LEU A 181 -35.07 -7.82 -2.46
CA LEU A 181 -34.95 -6.96 -1.28
C LEU A 181 -36.36 -6.52 -0.79
N SER A 182 -36.52 -6.40 0.52
CA SER A 182 -37.66 -5.68 1.07
C SER A 182 -37.62 -4.20 0.66
N PRO A 183 -38.72 -3.46 0.69
CA PRO A 183 -38.68 -2.02 0.38
C PRO A 183 -37.72 -1.23 1.25
N GLN A 184 -37.54 -1.58 2.50
CA GLN A 184 -36.63 -0.92 3.44
C GLN A 184 -35.18 -1.21 3.09
N GLU A 185 -34.83 -2.48 2.84
CA GLU A 185 -33.47 -2.86 2.41
C GLU A 185 -33.10 -2.19 1.10
N TYR A 186 -34.03 -2.09 0.14
CA TYR A 186 -33.81 -1.39 -1.12
C TYR A 186 -33.53 0.10 -0.90
N GLU A 187 -34.31 0.79 -0.08
CA GLU A 187 -34.13 2.22 0.21
C GLU A 187 -32.76 2.46 0.88
N VAL A 188 -32.38 1.60 1.85
CA VAL A 188 -31.10 1.74 2.54
C VAL A 188 -29.91 1.47 1.60
N THR A 189 -29.95 0.39 0.81
CA THR A 189 -28.82 -0.05 -0.01
C THR A 189 -28.70 0.71 -1.35
N GLN A 190 -29.83 1.17 -1.95
CA GLN A 190 -29.82 1.76 -3.28
C GLN A 190 -30.07 3.29 -3.26
N ASN A 191 -30.78 3.80 -2.26
CA ASN A 191 -31.18 5.20 -2.18
C ASN A 191 -30.57 5.96 -0.99
N SER A 192 -29.54 5.39 -0.35
CA SER A 192 -28.83 6.01 0.78
C SER A 192 -29.74 6.42 1.95
N ALA A 193 -30.84 5.69 2.13
CA ALA A 193 -31.70 5.89 3.29
C ALA A 193 -31.06 5.34 4.57
N THR A 194 -31.63 5.66 5.70
CA THR A 194 -31.20 5.16 7.02
C THR A 194 -32.36 4.47 7.70
N ASP A 195 -32.11 3.34 8.33
CA ASP A 195 -33.10 2.67 9.18
C ASP A 195 -33.50 3.56 10.35
N ALA A 196 -34.76 3.41 10.78
CA ALA A 196 -35.16 4.03 12.03
C ALA A 196 -34.35 3.45 13.20
N PRO A 197 -34.04 4.23 14.24
CA PRO A 197 -33.33 3.72 15.39
C PRO A 197 -33.98 2.48 15.99
N PHE A 198 -33.21 1.44 16.24
CA PHE A 198 -33.63 0.18 16.85
C PHE A 198 -34.68 -0.61 16.07
N SER A 199 -34.80 -0.41 14.74
CA SER A 199 -35.82 -1.05 13.92
C SER A 199 -35.36 -2.32 13.22
N HIS A 200 -34.03 -2.56 13.12
CA HIS A 200 -33.48 -3.70 12.40
C HIS A 200 -33.23 -4.89 13.33
N GLU A 201 -33.40 -6.11 12.83
CA GLU A 201 -33.21 -7.35 13.60
C GLU A 201 -31.77 -7.54 14.11
N LEU A 202 -30.77 -6.91 13.43
CA LEU A 202 -29.37 -6.94 13.84
C LEU A 202 -29.01 -5.86 14.86
N THR A 203 -29.94 -5.03 15.31
CA THR A 203 -29.67 -3.93 16.25
C THR A 203 -29.01 -4.41 17.55
N ASP A 204 -29.41 -5.59 18.03
CA ASP A 204 -28.89 -6.21 19.25
C ASP A 204 -27.96 -7.42 18.95
N GLU A 205 -27.47 -7.55 17.70
CA GLU A 205 -26.59 -8.65 17.33
C GLU A 205 -25.12 -8.26 17.65
N PHE A 206 -24.51 -8.97 18.61
CA PHE A 206 -23.15 -8.73 19.10
C PHE A 206 -22.25 -9.96 18.91
N LYS A 207 -22.68 -10.96 18.15
CA LYS A 207 -21.86 -12.14 17.90
C LYS A 207 -20.65 -11.78 17.05
N ALA A 208 -19.51 -12.39 17.38
CA ALA A 208 -18.33 -12.28 16.55
C ALA A 208 -18.60 -12.91 15.17
N GLY A 209 -18.34 -12.15 14.12
CA GLY A 209 -18.58 -12.57 12.73
C GLY A 209 -18.16 -11.49 11.75
N LEU A 210 -18.19 -11.84 10.47
CA LEU A 210 -18.04 -10.88 9.38
C LEU A 210 -19.43 -10.39 8.99
N TYR A 211 -19.63 -9.08 9.02
CA TYR A 211 -20.85 -8.42 8.54
C TYR A 211 -20.60 -7.98 7.10
N VAL A 212 -21.51 -8.32 6.22
CA VAL A 212 -21.36 -8.05 4.78
C VAL A 212 -22.58 -7.31 4.25
N ASP A 213 -22.38 -6.53 3.19
CA ASP A 213 -23.47 -5.89 2.45
C ASP A 213 -24.41 -6.96 1.87
N ILE A 214 -25.71 -6.80 2.09
CA ILE A 214 -26.74 -7.78 1.70
C ILE A 214 -26.86 -7.93 0.18
N THR A 215 -26.42 -6.94 -0.59
CA THR A 215 -26.56 -6.93 -2.06
C THR A 215 -25.32 -7.42 -2.79
N THR A 216 -24.14 -7.13 -2.25
CA THR A 216 -22.85 -7.41 -2.90
C THR A 216 -22.04 -8.49 -2.19
N GLY A 217 -22.32 -8.76 -0.90
CA GLY A 217 -21.51 -9.62 -0.05
C GLY A 217 -20.21 -8.96 0.42
N GLU A 218 -20.01 -7.66 0.16
CA GLU A 218 -18.83 -6.91 0.55
C GLU A 218 -18.78 -6.72 2.08
N PRO A 219 -17.60 -6.99 2.73
CA PRO A 219 -17.42 -6.83 4.16
C PRO A 219 -17.31 -5.37 4.63
#